data_dfa7f2a728fa8fdefdd46ded1a5c3b4b
#
_entry.id   dfa7f2a728fa8fdefdd46ded1a5c3b4b
#
_cell.length_a   1.000
_cell.length_b   1.000
_cell.length_c   1.000
_cell.angle_alpha   90.00
_cell.angle_beta   90.00
_cell.angle_gamma   90.00
#
_symmetry.space_group_name_H-M   'P 1'
#
loop_
_entity.id
_entity.type
_entity.pdbx_description
1 polymer ?
#
loop_
_entity_poly.entity_id
_entity_poly.type
_entity_poly.pdbx_seq_one_letter_code
_entity_poly.pdbx_strand_id
1 'polypeptide(L)'
;MRRLYVLVNRRLNPIYGCVQGGHAVAQFMMENPQQNWNNNFLIYLYADVDKWHRKLKEMGVNHSIFKEPDLNYSITAIACQDDSGELFQNLHVVK
;
A
#
# COMPACT_ATOMS: atom_id res chain seq x y z
N MET A 1 -8.91 12.85 -10.11
CA MET A 1 -8.85 12.74 -8.65
C MET A 1 -7.67 11.89 -8.23
N ARG A 2 -7.05 12.24 -7.11
CA ARG A 2 -5.83 11.56 -6.67
C ARG A 2 -6.15 10.51 -5.65
N ARG A 3 -5.69 9.28 -5.91
CA ARG A 3 -5.98 8.11 -5.09
C ARG A 3 -4.69 7.49 -4.58
N LEU A 4 -4.58 7.36 -3.26
CA LEU A 4 -3.52 6.58 -2.64
C LEU A 4 -4.11 5.26 -2.16
N TYR A 5 -3.60 4.18 -2.73
CA TYR A 5 -4.00 2.84 -2.35
C TYR A 5 -3.02 2.27 -1.34
N VAL A 6 -3.57 1.63 -0.32
CA VAL A 6 -2.78 0.97 0.72
C VAL A 6 -3.16 -0.51 0.70
N LEU A 7 -2.23 -1.34 0.26
CA LEU A 7 -2.42 -2.78 0.22
C LEU A 7 -1.95 -3.35 1.54
N VAL A 8 -2.83 -4.04 2.26
CA VAL A 8 -2.47 -4.68 3.53
C VAL A 8 -2.53 -6.18 3.40
N ASN A 9 -1.59 -6.85 4.07
CA ASN A 9 -1.50 -8.30 4.03
C ASN A 9 -2.81 -8.90 4.58
N ARG A 10 -3.53 -9.62 3.71
CA ARG A 10 -4.82 -10.24 4.03
C ARG A 10 -4.76 -11.29 5.13
N ARG A 11 -3.55 -11.76 5.48
CA ARG A 11 -3.36 -12.75 6.54
C ARG A 11 -3.25 -12.13 7.93
N LEU A 12 -3.13 -10.80 7.99
CA LEU A 12 -3.06 -10.10 9.26
C LEU A 12 -4.45 -9.78 9.78
N ASN A 13 -4.57 -9.68 11.09
CA ASN A 13 -5.75 -9.11 11.72
C ASN A 13 -6.04 -7.73 11.09
N PRO A 14 -7.30 -7.40 10.76
CA PRO A 14 -7.61 -6.13 10.07
C PRO A 14 -7.10 -4.88 10.79
N ILE A 15 -7.21 -4.84 12.12
CA ILE A 15 -6.74 -3.68 12.90
C ILE A 15 -5.22 -3.56 12.79
N TYR A 16 -4.52 -4.65 12.98
CA TYR A 16 -3.06 -4.68 12.87
C TYR A 16 -2.63 -4.35 11.43
N GLY A 17 -3.35 -4.90 10.45
CA GLY A 17 -3.11 -4.60 9.04
C GLY A 17 -3.23 -3.11 8.73
N CYS A 18 -4.23 -2.43 9.31
CA CYS A 18 -4.41 -1.00 9.11
C CYS A 18 -3.29 -0.17 9.76
N VAL A 19 -2.77 -0.61 10.91
CA VAL A 19 -1.59 0.02 11.52
C VAL A 19 -0.39 -0.11 10.58
N GLN A 20 -0.19 -1.30 10.01
CA GLN A 20 0.88 -1.53 9.04
C GLN A 20 0.69 -0.67 7.79
N GLY A 21 -0.56 -0.52 7.34
CA GLY A 21 -0.90 0.37 6.24
C GLY A 21 -0.54 1.82 6.53
N GLY A 22 -0.76 2.29 7.75
CA GLY A 22 -0.36 3.62 8.19
C GLY A 22 1.16 3.83 8.09
N HIS A 23 1.93 2.80 8.46
CA HIS A 23 3.39 2.84 8.27
C HIS A 23 3.78 2.94 6.80
N ALA A 24 3.05 2.23 5.92
CA ALA A 24 3.33 2.29 4.47
C ALA A 24 3.01 3.69 3.91
N VAL A 25 1.94 4.33 4.38
CA VAL A 25 1.62 5.72 3.98
C VAL A 25 2.74 6.65 4.41
N ALA A 26 3.19 6.54 5.66
CA ALA A 26 4.31 7.35 6.14
C ALA A 26 5.57 7.13 5.31
N GLN A 27 5.85 5.87 4.97
CA GLN A 27 7.00 5.53 4.13
C GLN A 27 6.87 6.16 2.75
N PHE A 28 5.67 6.10 2.15
CA PHE A 28 5.41 6.71 0.85
C PHE A 28 5.67 8.22 0.89
N MET A 29 5.21 8.90 1.93
CA MET A 29 5.43 10.34 2.06
C MET A 29 6.90 10.69 2.21
N MET A 30 7.65 9.90 2.98
CA MET A 30 9.09 10.12 3.17
C MET A 30 9.89 9.88 1.88
N GLU A 31 9.50 8.87 1.10
CA GLU A 31 10.21 8.51 -0.13
C GLU A 31 9.81 9.40 -1.32
N ASN A 32 8.67 10.09 -1.24
CA ASN A 32 8.14 10.89 -2.34
C ASN A 32 7.80 12.30 -1.88
N PRO A 33 8.80 13.12 -1.51
CA PRO A 33 8.55 14.48 -0.99
C PRO A 33 7.89 15.40 -2.02
N GLN A 34 7.97 15.07 -3.33
CA GLN A 34 7.37 15.84 -4.41
C GLN A 34 6.02 15.27 -4.88
N GLN A 35 5.47 14.27 -4.17
CA GLN A 35 4.21 13.67 -4.56
C GLN A 35 3.07 14.71 -4.50
N ASN A 36 2.02 14.45 -5.26
CA ASN A 36 0.89 15.39 -5.41
C ASN A 36 -0.43 14.86 -4.83
N TRP A 37 -0.39 13.76 -4.08
CA TRP A 37 -1.59 13.28 -3.41
C TRP A 37 -1.94 14.25 -2.27
N ASN A 38 -3.16 14.73 -2.29
CA ASN A 38 -3.61 15.81 -1.40
C ASN A 38 -4.58 15.31 -0.32
N ASN A 39 -4.42 14.06 0.10
CA ASN A 39 -5.30 13.45 1.10
C ASN A 39 -6.76 13.37 0.64
N ASN A 40 -6.96 13.21 -0.67
CA ASN A 40 -8.30 13.15 -1.27
C ASN A 40 -8.92 11.77 -1.08
N PHE A 41 -8.41 10.74 -1.78
CA PHE A 41 -8.86 9.36 -1.60
C PHE A 41 -7.76 8.53 -0.98
N LEU A 42 -8.09 7.85 0.10
CA LEU A 42 -7.22 6.90 0.79
C LEU A 42 -7.98 5.58 0.89
N ILE A 43 -7.51 4.56 0.18
CA ILE A 43 -8.26 3.32 0.00
C ILE A 43 -7.41 2.16 0.48
N TYR A 44 -7.88 1.44 1.49
CA TYR A 44 -7.21 0.26 2.04
C TYR A 44 -7.80 -1.00 1.43
N LEU A 45 -6.93 -1.84 0.85
CA LEU A 45 -7.32 -3.08 0.17
C LEU A 45 -6.55 -4.27 0.75
N TYR A 46 -7.22 -5.42 0.84
CA TYR A 46 -6.53 -6.67 1.18
C TYR A 46 -5.75 -7.17 -0.02
N ALA A 47 -4.54 -7.67 0.19
CA ALA A 47 -3.71 -8.18 -0.88
C ALA A 47 -2.70 -9.21 -0.40
N ASP A 48 -2.21 -10.02 -1.34
CA ASP A 48 -0.96 -10.76 -1.20
C ASP A 48 0.16 -9.75 -1.49
N VAL A 49 0.69 -9.15 -0.43
CA VAL A 49 1.62 -8.02 -0.58
C VAL A 49 2.94 -8.42 -1.22
N ASP A 50 3.43 -9.64 -0.99
CA ASP A 50 4.67 -10.07 -1.64
C ASP A 50 4.50 -10.19 -3.15
N LYS A 51 3.37 -10.77 -3.59
CA LYS A 51 3.03 -10.87 -5.00
C LYS A 51 2.89 -9.50 -5.63
N TRP A 52 2.17 -8.59 -4.98
CA TRP A 52 1.94 -7.25 -5.51
C TRP A 52 3.22 -6.42 -5.55
N HIS A 53 4.10 -6.56 -4.55
CA HIS A 53 5.38 -5.88 -4.59
C HIS A 53 6.19 -6.29 -5.84
N ARG A 54 6.28 -7.59 -6.11
CA ARG A 54 6.97 -8.10 -7.29
C ARG A 54 6.33 -7.56 -8.57
N LYS A 55 4.99 -7.61 -8.66
CA LYS A 55 4.25 -7.17 -9.82
C LYS A 55 4.44 -5.68 -10.10
N LEU A 56 4.31 -4.84 -9.07
CA LEU A 56 4.49 -3.40 -9.22
C LEU A 56 5.93 -3.06 -9.61
N LYS A 57 6.89 -3.77 -9.06
CA LYS A 57 8.30 -3.59 -9.41
C LYS A 57 8.56 -3.95 -10.86
N GLU A 58 8.03 -5.07 -11.33
CA GLU A 58 8.16 -5.50 -12.73
C GLU A 58 7.50 -4.51 -13.70
N MET A 59 6.39 -3.92 -13.31
CA MET A 59 5.67 -2.93 -14.11
C MET A 59 6.33 -1.54 -14.08
N GLY A 60 7.33 -1.34 -13.22
CA GLY A 60 7.96 -0.04 -13.05
C GLY A 60 7.06 1.00 -12.36
N VAL A 61 6.08 0.55 -11.58
CA VAL A 61 5.16 1.42 -10.87
C VAL A 61 5.76 1.83 -9.53
N ASN A 62 5.82 3.13 -9.28
CA ASN A 62 6.34 3.65 -8.01
C ASN A 62 5.43 3.23 -6.85
N HIS A 63 6.01 2.68 -5.83
CA HIS A 63 5.29 2.27 -4.62
C HIS A 63 6.25 2.19 -3.44
N SER A 64 5.73 2.28 -2.24
CA SER A 64 6.51 2.16 -1.01
C SER A 64 6.05 0.94 -0.24
N ILE A 65 7.00 0.21 0.33
CA ILE A 65 6.70 -0.96 1.14
C ILE A 65 7.06 -0.68 2.60
N PHE A 66 6.31 -1.31 3.51
CA PHE A 66 6.70 -1.32 4.91
C PHE A 66 7.07 -2.74 5.32
N LYS A 67 8.25 -2.87 5.93
CA LYS A 67 8.78 -4.13 6.45
C LYS A 67 8.73 -4.06 7.96
N GLU A 68 7.97 -4.97 8.59
CA GLU A 68 7.76 -4.97 10.03
C GLU A 68 8.90 -5.70 10.77
N PRO A 69 9.67 -4.99 11.62
CA PRO A 69 10.77 -5.63 12.36
C PRO A 69 10.32 -6.81 13.23
N ASP A 70 9.13 -6.71 13.84
CA ASP A 70 8.60 -7.75 14.71
C ASP A 70 8.20 -9.02 13.95
N LEU A 71 8.13 -8.96 12.63
CA LEU A 71 7.81 -10.08 11.75
C LEU A 71 8.97 -10.39 10.80
N ASN A 72 10.19 -10.32 11.30
CA ASN A 72 11.41 -10.61 10.54
C ASN A 72 11.53 -9.75 9.27
N TYR A 73 11.10 -8.50 9.35
CA TYR A 73 11.14 -7.58 8.21
C TYR A 73 10.32 -8.05 7.02
N SER A 74 9.29 -8.86 7.25
CA SER A 74 8.32 -9.21 6.23
C SER A 74 7.58 -7.97 5.76
N ILE A 75 7.25 -7.92 4.46
CA ILE A 75 6.40 -6.86 3.92
C ILE A 75 4.99 -7.07 4.47
N THR A 76 4.46 -6.03 5.12
CA THR A 76 3.11 -6.09 5.69
C THR A 76 2.13 -5.16 4.99
N ALA A 77 2.62 -4.14 4.30
CA ALA A 77 1.78 -3.21 3.58
C ALA A 77 2.55 -2.51 2.47
N ILE A 78 1.79 -2.01 1.49
CA ILE A 78 2.30 -1.26 0.33
C ILE A 78 1.46 -0.01 0.19
N ALA A 79 2.09 1.14 -0.08
CA ALA A 79 1.38 2.35 -0.49
C ALA A 79 1.73 2.68 -1.93
N CYS A 80 0.71 2.94 -2.76
CA CYS A 80 0.87 3.19 -4.18
C CYS A 80 -0.18 4.18 -4.66
N GLN A 81 0.26 5.27 -5.27
CA GLN A 81 -0.68 6.22 -5.89
C GLN A 81 -1.06 5.71 -7.27
N ASP A 82 -2.37 5.62 -7.52
CA ASP A 82 -2.91 5.27 -8.82
C ASP A 82 -4.18 6.10 -9.08
N ASP A 83 -4.01 7.23 -9.74
CA ASP A 83 -5.11 8.17 -9.96
C ASP A 83 -6.16 7.62 -10.94
N SER A 84 -5.81 6.63 -11.78
CA SER A 84 -6.78 5.99 -12.67
C SER A 84 -7.79 5.13 -11.91
N GLY A 85 -7.39 4.56 -10.78
CA GLY A 85 -8.22 3.64 -10.01
C GLY A 85 -8.36 2.25 -10.62
N GLU A 86 -7.60 1.93 -11.66
CA GLU A 86 -7.76 0.67 -12.41
C GLU A 86 -6.83 -0.44 -11.94
N LEU A 87 -5.65 -0.08 -11.42
CA LEU A 87 -4.59 -1.04 -11.13
C LEU A 87 -5.02 -2.10 -10.10
N PHE A 88 -5.82 -1.70 -9.11
CA PHE A 88 -6.22 -2.56 -8.00
C PHE A 88 -7.71 -2.87 -7.98
N GLN A 89 -8.40 -2.71 -9.12
CA GLN A 89 -9.86 -2.80 -9.18
C GLN A 89 -10.44 -4.16 -8.76
N ASN A 90 -9.63 -5.21 -8.79
CA ASN A 90 -10.09 -6.56 -8.42
C ASN A 90 -9.80 -6.91 -6.95
N LEU A 91 -9.20 -6.01 -6.18
CA LEU A 91 -8.93 -6.23 -4.77
C LEU A 91 -10.09 -5.77 -3.91
N HIS A 92 -10.23 -6.41 -2.73
CA HIS A 92 -11.33 -6.13 -1.82
C HIS A 92 -10.95 -5.09 -0.78
N VAL A 93 -11.87 -4.17 -0.50
CA VAL A 93 -11.71 -3.14 0.53
C VAL A 93 -11.59 -3.79 1.90
N VAL A 94 -10.71 -3.27 2.73
CA VAL A 94 -10.57 -3.71 4.12
C VAL A 94 -11.82 -3.32 4.90
N LYS A 95 -12.42 -4.32 5.55
CA LYS A 95 -13.63 -4.12 6.35
C LYS A 95 -13.47 -4.74 7.72
#